data_b84a5e3d17994e144f5f18c669009ee0
#
_entry.id   b84a5e3d17994e144f5f18c669009ee0
#
_cell.length_a   1.000
_cell.length_b   1.000
_cell.length_c   1.000
_cell.angle_alpha   90.00
_cell.angle_beta   90.00
_cell.angle_gamma   90.00
#
_symmetry.space_group_name_H-M   'P 1'
#
loop_
_entity.id
_entity.type
_entity.pdbx_description
1 polymer ?
#
loop_
_entity_poly.entity_id
_entity_poly.type
_entity_poly.pdbx_seq_one_letter_code
_entity_poly.pdbx_strand_id
1 'polypeptide(L)'
;MFFSKYLKKRYYRIIESLIKKILIFKNKSKNSALQRAIRSAIYYTTKENEILFSNNKDIKYLLGSRDWISLKLFIDNNFDYSILKKTIKLLGKKHSKSTLINIGAHIGSTCIPAIKENKFKNSIVFEPTRKTFKLLQSNIFLNQVDDKIKAYNLAISNKKTNLYLAIKSGNVGGNYISKNKQKNTEIVKSDILDNYTHNLNKNNSLIFMDAEGHEPNIFLGAKKTLKKKIPIVFEFYPNLLDKNWIKNFDLVFKNYKFFYDLRGKNKKEKFNKKNLIALISKVNSIEGEHTDLLII
;
A
#
# COMPACT_ATOMS: atom_id res chain seq x y z
N MET A 1 27.96 -44.90 12.87
CA MET A 1 26.68 -44.31 12.41
C MET A 1 25.88 -43.65 13.56
N PHE A 2 25.84 -44.15 14.79
CA PHE A 2 25.13 -43.60 15.96
C PHE A 2 25.70 -42.25 16.46
N PHE A 3 27.01 -42.07 16.45
CA PHE A 3 27.70 -40.86 16.96
C PHE A 3 27.38 -39.59 16.15
N SER A 4 27.21 -39.72 14.84
CA SER A 4 26.82 -38.63 13.94
C SER A 4 25.39 -38.10 14.21
N LYS A 5 24.47 -39.01 14.56
CA LYS A 5 23.07 -38.71 14.85
C LYS A 5 22.90 -37.95 16.18
N TYR A 6 23.73 -38.31 17.17
CA TYR A 6 23.77 -37.70 18.50
C TYR A 6 24.33 -36.24 18.42
N LEU A 7 25.43 -36.04 17.68
CA LEU A 7 26.03 -34.72 17.45
C LEU A 7 25.10 -33.77 16.69
N LYS A 8 24.40 -34.29 15.66
CA LYS A 8 23.36 -33.51 14.95
C LYS A 8 22.24 -33.08 15.89
N LYS A 9 21.75 -34.01 16.74
CA LYS A 9 20.66 -33.70 17.71
C LYS A 9 21.09 -32.68 18.75
N ARG A 10 22.35 -32.73 19.21
CA ARG A 10 22.93 -31.74 20.14
C ARG A 10 23.13 -30.37 19.48
N TYR A 11 23.57 -30.35 18.22
CA TYR A 11 23.72 -29.12 17.40
C TYR A 11 22.37 -28.46 17.19
N TYR A 12 21.33 -29.19 16.80
CA TYR A 12 19.98 -28.65 16.66
C TYR A 12 19.40 -28.11 17.97
N ARG A 13 19.65 -28.74 19.10
CA ARG A 13 19.24 -28.23 20.43
C ARG A 13 19.95 -26.92 20.80
N ILE A 14 21.23 -26.79 20.46
CA ILE A 14 21.99 -25.55 20.69
C ILE A 14 21.43 -24.42 19.78
N ILE A 15 21.22 -24.71 18.51
CA ILE A 15 20.60 -23.74 17.57
C ILE A 15 19.19 -23.37 18.04
N GLU A 16 18.37 -24.34 18.43
CA GLU A 16 17.02 -24.10 18.94
C GLU A 16 17.06 -23.24 20.22
N SER A 17 17.99 -23.51 21.13
CA SER A 17 18.21 -22.69 22.35
C SER A 17 18.66 -21.29 22.01
N LEU A 18 19.57 -21.12 21.04
CA LEU A 18 20.01 -19.81 20.55
C LEU A 18 18.86 -19.05 19.87
N ILE A 19 18.10 -19.73 19.01
CA ILE A 19 16.91 -19.16 18.37
C ILE A 19 15.86 -18.79 19.42
N LYS A 20 15.61 -19.67 20.41
CA LYS A 20 14.71 -19.33 21.52
C LYS A 20 15.21 -18.17 22.35
N LYS A 21 16.50 -18.08 22.66
CA LYS A 21 17.10 -16.90 23.34
C LYS A 21 16.98 -15.64 22.50
N ILE A 22 17.24 -15.71 21.20
CA ILE A 22 17.06 -14.60 20.26
C ILE A 22 15.56 -14.22 20.17
N LEU A 23 14.64 -15.18 20.20
CA LEU A 23 13.20 -14.96 20.21
C LEU A 23 12.68 -14.45 21.57
N ILE A 24 13.28 -14.86 22.71
CA ILE A 24 12.93 -14.38 24.06
C ILE A 24 13.47 -12.96 24.29
N PHE A 25 14.61 -12.60 23.70
CA PHE A 25 15.06 -11.19 23.64
C PHE A 25 14.06 -10.29 22.92
N LYS A 26 13.13 -10.89 22.16
CA LYS A 26 12.04 -10.25 21.41
C LYS A 26 11.03 -9.50 22.30
N ASN A 27 10.91 -9.81 23.57
CA ASN A 27 9.86 -9.26 24.42
C ASN A 27 10.23 -8.04 25.27
N LYS A 28 11.50 -7.61 25.28
CA LYS A 28 11.94 -6.51 26.18
C LYS A 28 12.51 -5.26 25.51
N SER A 29 12.82 -5.26 24.22
CA SER A 29 13.31 -4.04 23.56
C SER A 29 12.61 -3.80 22.22
N LYS A 30 11.93 -2.68 22.10
CA LYS A 30 11.42 -2.16 20.85
C LYS A 30 12.60 -1.95 19.88
N ASN A 31 12.65 -2.69 18.77
CA ASN A 31 13.54 -2.48 17.62
C ASN A 31 14.98 -2.05 17.94
N SER A 32 15.75 -2.89 18.64
CA SER A 32 17.18 -2.64 18.79
C SER A 32 17.88 -2.69 17.42
N ALA A 33 18.95 -1.93 17.24
CA ALA A 33 19.78 -1.95 16.02
C ALA A 33 20.18 -3.39 15.63
N LEU A 34 20.50 -4.22 16.63
CA LEU A 34 20.81 -5.64 16.46
C LEU A 34 19.64 -6.43 15.84
N GLN A 35 18.40 -6.21 16.30
CA GLN A 35 17.23 -6.91 15.72
C GLN A 35 16.99 -6.50 14.28
N ARG A 36 17.16 -5.23 13.94
CA ARG A 36 17.08 -4.74 12.57
C ARG A 36 18.16 -5.37 11.69
N ALA A 37 19.42 -5.45 12.18
CA ALA A 37 20.52 -6.08 11.46
C ALA A 37 20.26 -7.57 11.20
N ILE A 38 19.79 -8.32 12.21
CA ILE A 38 19.44 -9.75 12.07
C ILE A 38 18.30 -9.93 11.05
N ARG A 39 17.23 -9.13 11.13
CA ARG A 39 16.12 -9.20 10.17
C ARG A 39 16.58 -8.84 8.77
N SER A 40 17.43 -7.82 8.61
CA SER A 40 18.03 -7.48 7.32
C SER A 40 18.83 -8.65 6.76
N ALA A 41 19.71 -9.27 7.56
CA ALA A 41 20.48 -10.42 7.13
C ALA A 41 19.58 -11.59 6.69
N ILE A 42 18.52 -11.92 7.45
CA ILE A 42 17.54 -12.95 7.08
C ILE A 42 16.87 -12.58 5.74
N TYR A 43 16.42 -11.32 5.59
CA TYR A 43 15.74 -10.90 4.37
C TYR A 43 16.63 -11.01 3.13
N TYR A 44 17.87 -10.53 3.19
CA TYR A 44 18.79 -10.54 2.05
C TYR A 44 19.35 -11.93 1.72
N THR A 45 19.33 -12.88 2.67
CA THR A 45 19.70 -14.29 2.43
C THR A 45 18.52 -15.15 1.97
N THR A 46 17.30 -14.64 2.07
CA THR A 46 16.09 -15.33 1.59
C THR A 46 16.12 -15.46 0.07
N LYS A 47 15.89 -16.67 -0.44
CA LYS A 47 15.88 -16.96 -1.88
C LYS A 47 14.69 -16.31 -2.57
N GLU A 48 14.82 -16.10 -3.86
CA GLU A 48 13.72 -15.61 -4.68
C GLU A 48 12.52 -16.57 -4.62
N ASN A 49 11.31 -16.01 -4.50
CA ASN A 49 10.05 -16.74 -4.32
C ASN A 49 9.84 -17.43 -2.95
N GLU A 50 10.77 -17.32 -2.03
CA GLU A 50 10.49 -17.72 -0.64
C GLU A 50 9.58 -16.69 0.05
N ILE A 51 8.82 -17.17 1.03
CA ILE A 51 7.89 -16.35 1.81
C ILE A 51 8.41 -16.24 3.23
N LEU A 52 8.50 -15.01 3.72
CA LEU A 52 8.80 -14.70 5.11
C LEU A 52 7.51 -14.47 5.90
N PHE A 53 7.56 -14.83 7.18
CA PHE A 53 6.46 -14.54 8.10
C PHE A 53 6.86 -13.43 9.07
N SER A 54 6.01 -12.44 9.21
CA SER A 54 6.14 -11.38 10.23
C SER A 54 4.91 -11.36 11.13
N ASN A 55 5.13 -11.19 12.43
CA ASN A 55 4.07 -10.99 13.41
C ASN A 55 4.43 -9.76 14.26
N ASN A 56 3.66 -8.70 14.13
CA ASN A 56 3.87 -7.47 14.89
C ASN A 56 2.57 -7.01 15.53
N LYS A 57 2.51 -6.96 16.86
CA LYS A 57 1.37 -6.46 17.63
C LYS A 57 0.03 -6.97 17.09
N ASP A 58 -0.15 -8.27 16.97
CA ASP A 58 -1.37 -8.92 16.50
C ASP A 58 -1.68 -8.78 15.00
N ILE A 59 -0.80 -8.16 14.22
CA ILE A 59 -0.90 -8.14 12.77
C ILE A 59 0.15 -9.08 12.17
N LYS A 60 -0.33 -10.04 11.39
CA LYS A 60 0.47 -11.10 10.78
C LYS A 60 0.59 -10.87 9.28
N TYR A 61 1.79 -11.07 8.72
CA TYR A 61 2.02 -10.97 7.29
C TYR A 61 2.83 -12.14 6.75
N LEU A 62 2.37 -12.67 5.63
CA LEU A 62 3.20 -13.38 4.66
C LEU A 62 3.80 -12.34 3.72
N LEU A 63 5.11 -12.33 3.62
CA LEU A 63 5.90 -11.32 2.93
C LEU A 63 6.67 -11.99 1.80
N GLY A 64 6.64 -11.41 0.61
CA GLY A 64 7.45 -11.87 -0.51
C GLY A 64 8.92 -11.47 -0.34
N SER A 65 9.82 -12.32 -0.78
CA SER A 65 11.23 -11.97 -0.92
C SER A 65 11.45 -10.94 -2.03
N ARG A 66 12.53 -10.14 -1.93
CA ARG A 66 12.94 -9.15 -2.94
C ARG A 66 11.87 -8.11 -3.29
N ASP A 67 11.12 -7.66 -2.28
CA ASP A 67 10.12 -6.63 -2.39
C ASP A 67 10.35 -5.58 -1.30
N TRP A 68 10.38 -4.30 -1.70
CA TRP A 68 10.69 -3.19 -0.78
C TRP A 68 9.67 -3.04 0.35
N ILE A 69 8.39 -3.20 0.06
CA ILE A 69 7.31 -3.11 1.06
C ILE A 69 7.45 -4.26 2.08
N SER A 70 7.69 -5.48 1.58
CA SER A 70 7.95 -6.66 2.43
C SER A 70 9.19 -6.48 3.30
N LEU A 71 10.28 -5.91 2.75
CA LEU A 71 11.49 -5.58 3.49
C LEU A 71 11.18 -4.62 4.65
N LYS A 72 10.48 -3.53 4.38
CA LYS A 72 10.11 -2.53 5.38
C LYS A 72 9.20 -3.10 6.46
N LEU A 73 8.20 -3.88 6.08
CA LEU A 73 7.33 -4.56 7.04
C LEU A 73 8.09 -5.60 7.87
N PHE A 74 9.04 -6.32 7.28
CA PHE A 74 9.84 -7.32 8.00
C PHE A 74 10.82 -6.70 8.98
N ILE A 75 11.50 -5.61 8.60
CA ILE A 75 12.51 -4.95 9.43
C ILE A 75 11.87 -3.97 10.42
N ASP A 76 11.02 -3.06 9.91
CA ASP A 76 10.53 -1.90 10.66
C ASP A 76 9.11 -2.11 11.20
N ASN A 77 8.44 -3.18 10.79
CA ASN A 77 7.05 -3.51 11.12
C ASN A 77 6.03 -2.42 10.72
N ASN A 78 6.37 -1.54 9.81
CA ASN A 78 5.51 -0.44 9.37
C ASN A 78 5.85 -0.03 7.94
N PHE A 79 4.80 0.19 7.14
CA PHE A 79 4.90 0.78 5.81
C PHE A 79 3.59 1.50 5.49
N ASP A 80 3.67 2.76 5.03
CA ASP A 80 2.60 3.67 4.57
C ASP A 80 1.37 3.88 5.48
N TYR A 81 1.16 3.03 6.47
CA TYR A 81 0.05 3.19 7.40
C TYR A 81 0.10 4.51 8.18
N SER A 82 1.28 5.12 8.29
CA SER A 82 1.47 6.43 8.91
C SER A 82 0.75 7.56 8.14
N ILE A 83 0.72 7.49 6.80
CA ILE A 83 0.02 8.47 5.94
C ILE A 83 -1.49 8.35 6.19
N LEU A 84 -2.03 7.13 6.23
CA LEU A 84 -3.44 6.93 6.54
C LEU A 84 -3.81 7.44 7.94
N LYS A 85 -2.98 7.18 8.98
CA LYS A 85 -3.21 7.70 10.34
C LYS A 85 -3.20 9.23 10.38
N LYS A 86 -2.29 9.86 9.66
CA LYS A 86 -2.21 11.31 9.49
C LYS A 86 -3.47 11.87 8.83
N THR A 87 -3.93 11.21 7.77
CA THR A 87 -5.18 11.54 7.08
C THR A 87 -6.38 11.50 8.01
N ILE A 88 -6.54 10.41 8.75
CA ILE A 88 -7.66 10.25 9.70
C ILE A 88 -7.63 11.38 10.76
N LYS A 89 -6.44 11.76 11.24
CA LYS A 89 -6.28 12.87 12.19
C LYS A 89 -6.72 14.20 11.59
N LEU A 90 -6.37 14.48 10.33
CA LEU A 90 -6.76 15.71 9.62
C LEU A 90 -8.26 15.77 9.34
N LEU A 91 -8.88 14.65 8.97
CA LEU A 91 -10.30 14.54 8.69
C LEU A 91 -11.18 14.48 9.96
N GLY A 92 -10.59 14.20 11.13
CA GLY A 92 -11.28 14.09 12.41
C GLY A 92 -12.07 12.77 12.59
N LYS A 93 -12.72 12.62 13.76
CA LYS A 93 -13.36 11.37 14.19
C LYS A 93 -14.52 10.88 13.30
N LYS A 94 -15.12 11.75 12.50
CA LYS A 94 -16.25 11.38 11.60
C LYS A 94 -15.90 10.28 10.60
N HIS A 95 -14.62 10.14 10.23
CA HIS A 95 -14.16 9.18 9.24
C HIS A 95 -13.68 7.84 9.82
N SER A 96 -13.60 7.72 11.15
CA SER A 96 -13.05 6.55 11.84
C SER A 96 -13.95 5.31 11.85
N LYS A 97 -15.20 5.38 11.38
CA LYS A 97 -16.13 4.24 11.32
C LYS A 97 -16.69 4.01 9.92
N SER A 98 -16.00 4.49 8.91
CA SER A 98 -16.44 4.44 7.51
C SER A 98 -15.80 3.29 6.74
N THR A 99 -16.07 3.23 5.44
CA THR A 99 -15.44 2.29 4.51
C THR A 99 -14.16 2.87 3.93
N LEU A 100 -13.07 2.11 4.00
CA LEU A 100 -11.84 2.42 3.30
C LEU A 100 -11.87 1.79 1.91
N ILE A 101 -11.67 2.60 0.86
CA ILE A 101 -11.37 2.09 -0.48
C ILE A 101 -9.85 2.20 -0.66
N ASN A 102 -9.17 1.06 -0.82
CA ASN A 102 -7.71 1.05 -1.01
C ASN A 102 -7.37 0.53 -2.41
N ILE A 103 -6.90 1.41 -3.26
CA ILE A 103 -6.47 1.12 -4.64
C ILE A 103 -4.95 1.00 -4.63
N GLY A 104 -4.41 -0.13 -5.13
CA GLY A 104 -3.01 -0.51 -4.94
C GLY A 104 -2.77 -1.06 -3.53
N ALA A 105 -3.59 -2.04 -3.12
CA ALA A 105 -3.55 -2.54 -1.74
C ALA A 105 -2.30 -3.37 -1.42
N HIS A 106 -1.56 -3.77 -2.45
CA HIS A 106 -0.37 -4.59 -2.34
C HIS A 106 -0.64 -5.85 -1.48
N ILE A 107 0.13 -6.11 -0.43
CA ILE A 107 -0.07 -7.23 0.50
C ILE A 107 -0.96 -6.87 1.71
N GLY A 108 -1.60 -5.70 1.71
CA GLY A 108 -2.52 -5.25 2.74
C GLY A 108 -1.90 -4.41 3.85
N SER A 109 -0.72 -3.81 3.63
CA SER A 109 0.02 -3.01 4.62
C SER A 109 -0.77 -1.81 5.16
N THR A 110 -1.72 -1.28 4.40
CA THR A 110 -2.57 -0.15 4.79
C THR A 110 -3.95 -0.61 5.30
N CYS A 111 -4.64 -1.49 4.55
CA CYS A 111 -6.02 -1.86 4.87
C CYS A 111 -6.15 -2.79 6.08
N ILE A 112 -5.25 -3.77 6.25
CA ILE A 112 -5.33 -4.72 7.36
C ILE A 112 -5.17 -4.01 8.72
N PRO A 113 -4.11 -3.20 8.96
CA PRO A 113 -4.01 -2.47 10.23
C PRO A 113 -5.15 -1.48 10.43
N ALA A 114 -5.68 -0.87 9.36
CA ALA A 114 -6.82 0.05 9.46
C ALA A 114 -8.08 -0.63 10.01
N ILE A 115 -8.34 -1.88 9.62
CA ILE A 115 -9.47 -2.67 10.13
C ILE A 115 -9.16 -3.23 11.52
N LYS A 116 -7.96 -3.79 11.75
CA LYS A 116 -7.56 -4.34 13.07
C LYS A 116 -7.56 -3.29 14.18
N GLU A 117 -7.14 -2.07 13.88
CA GLU A 117 -7.17 -0.94 14.84
C GLU A 117 -8.55 -0.25 14.91
N ASN A 118 -9.60 -0.80 14.29
CA ASN A 118 -10.95 -0.23 14.25
C ASN A 118 -11.01 1.22 13.74
N LYS A 119 -10.10 1.60 12.81
CA LYS A 119 -10.16 2.92 12.17
C LYS A 119 -11.24 2.98 11.10
N PHE A 120 -11.52 1.85 10.46
CA PHE A 120 -12.61 1.67 9.50
C PHE A 120 -13.41 0.43 9.86
N LYS A 121 -14.71 0.44 9.51
CA LYS A 121 -15.60 -0.71 9.71
C LYS A 121 -15.34 -1.78 8.65
N ASN A 122 -15.22 -1.36 7.40
CA ASN A 122 -15.02 -2.24 6.25
C ASN A 122 -13.96 -1.67 5.32
N SER A 123 -13.44 -2.52 4.42
CA SER A 123 -12.58 -2.06 3.33
C SER A 123 -12.92 -2.75 2.01
N ILE A 124 -12.79 -2.01 0.91
CA ILE A 124 -12.83 -2.52 -0.46
C ILE A 124 -11.44 -2.28 -1.04
N VAL A 125 -10.78 -3.34 -1.46
CA VAL A 125 -9.36 -3.24 -1.85
C VAL A 125 -9.11 -3.83 -3.23
N PHE A 126 -8.18 -3.22 -3.97
CA PHE A 126 -7.83 -3.59 -5.34
C PHE A 126 -6.33 -3.78 -5.45
N GLU A 127 -5.91 -4.93 -5.97
CA GLU A 127 -4.53 -5.25 -6.26
C GLU A 127 -4.45 -5.99 -7.61
N PRO A 128 -3.84 -5.39 -8.64
CA PRO A 128 -3.81 -5.99 -9.97
C PRO A 128 -2.85 -7.17 -10.10
N THR A 129 -1.69 -7.13 -9.45
CA THR A 129 -0.65 -8.16 -9.56
C THR A 129 -1.11 -9.47 -8.96
N ARG A 130 -1.23 -10.52 -9.77
CA ARG A 130 -1.77 -11.83 -9.34
C ARG A 130 -1.01 -12.43 -8.16
N LYS A 131 0.32 -12.37 -8.16
CA LYS A 131 1.16 -12.91 -7.09
C LYS A 131 0.95 -12.16 -5.78
N THR A 132 0.96 -10.83 -5.85
CA THR A 132 0.75 -9.94 -4.69
C THR A 132 -0.67 -10.07 -4.14
N PHE A 133 -1.67 -10.19 -5.02
CA PHE A 133 -3.06 -10.41 -4.61
C PHE A 133 -3.25 -11.71 -3.82
N LYS A 134 -2.56 -12.79 -4.19
CA LYS A 134 -2.60 -14.04 -3.39
C LYS A 134 -2.05 -13.83 -1.99
N LEU A 135 -0.95 -13.07 -1.84
CA LEU A 135 -0.41 -12.71 -0.53
C LEU A 135 -1.40 -11.82 0.24
N LEU A 136 -2.03 -10.84 -0.42
CA LEU A 136 -3.07 -10.01 0.17
C LEU A 136 -4.22 -10.85 0.74
N GLN A 137 -4.77 -11.79 -0.04
CA GLN A 137 -5.83 -12.69 0.41
C GLN A 137 -5.39 -13.54 1.61
N SER A 138 -4.18 -14.12 1.56
CA SER A 138 -3.62 -14.88 2.66
C SER A 138 -3.44 -14.03 3.92
N ASN A 139 -2.99 -12.80 3.78
CA ASN A 139 -2.81 -11.86 4.89
C ASN A 139 -4.14 -11.44 5.50
N ILE A 140 -5.17 -11.20 4.68
CA ILE A 140 -6.53 -10.92 5.14
C ILE A 140 -7.05 -12.07 6.01
N PHE A 141 -6.93 -13.31 5.53
CA PHE A 141 -7.34 -14.50 6.23
C PHE A 141 -6.56 -14.70 7.54
N LEU A 142 -5.22 -14.59 7.52
CA LEU A 142 -4.35 -14.73 8.69
C LEU A 142 -4.69 -13.74 9.81
N ASN A 143 -5.23 -12.59 9.46
CA ASN A 143 -5.63 -11.55 10.42
C ASN A 143 -7.09 -11.63 10.83
N GLN A 144 -7.87 -12.59 10.30
CA GLN A 144 -9.29 -12.79 10.62
C GLN A 144 -10.12 -11.52 10.35
N VAL A 145 -9.93 -10.92 9.16
CA VAL A 145 -10.63 -9.70 8.71
C VAL A 145 -11.29 -9.90 7.33
N ASP A 146 -11.46 -11.12 6.91
CA ASP A 146 -12.06 -11.53 5.64
C ASP A 146 -13.55 -11.19 5.55
N ASP A 147 -14.25 -11.12 6.68
CA ASP A 147 -15.62 -10.59 6.80
C ASP A 147 -15.73 -9.08 6.60
N LYS A 148 -14.62 -8.33 6.74
CA LYS A 148 -14.57 -6.87 6.70
C LYS A 148 -13.83 -6.32 5.49
N ILE A 149 -12.99 -7.11 4.83
CA ILE A 149 -12.19 -6.69 3.67
C ILE A 149 -12.62 -7.45 2.42
N LYS A 150 -13.22 -6.74 1.47
CA LYS A 150 -13.55 -7.28 0.16
C LYS A 150 -12.44 -6.98 -0.84
N ALA A 151 -11.70 -8.01 -1.29
CA ALA A 151 -10.54 -7.86 -2.15
C ALA A 151 -10.84 -8.25 -3.61
N TYR A 152 -10.31 -7.48 -4.56
CA TYR A 152 -10.48 -7.70 -6.00
C TYR A 152 -9.12 -7.73 -6.69
N ASN A 153 -8.87 -8.79 -7.50
CA ASN A 153 -7.69 -8.90 -8.34
C ASN A 153 -7.93 -8.18 -9.67
N LEU A 154 -7.85 -6.85 -9.63
CA LEU A 154 -7.97 -6.02 -10.81
C LEU A 154 -7.35 -4.64 -10.59
N ALA A 155 -7.03 -3.94 -11.67
CA ALA A 155 -6.65 -2.54 -11.67
C ALA A 155 -7.89 -1.65 -11.73
N ILE A 156 -7.89 -0.52 -11.03
CA ILE A 156 -8.87 0.54 -11.26
C ILE A 156 -8.33 1.47 -12.34
N SER A 157 -9.18 1.82 -13.32
CA SER A 157 -8.79 2.63 -14.48
C SER A 157 -9.97 3.43 -15.03
N ASN A 158 -9.81 3.98 -16.23
CA ASN A 158 -10.84 4.77 -16.92
C ASN A 158 -11.90 3.94 -17.65
N LYS A 159 -11.68 2.63 -17.82
CA LYS A 159 -12.62 1.70 -18.50
C LYS A 159 -12.38 0.26 -18.09
N LYS A 160 -13.38 -0.59 -18.30
CA LYS A 160 -13.30 -2.04 -18.16
C LYS A 160 -12.61 -2.64 -19.38
N THR A 161 -11.39 -3.15 -19.20
CA THR A 161 -10.56 -3.73 -20.26
C THR A 161 -9.42 -4.56 -19.67
N ASN A 162 -8.58 -5.12 -20.53
CA ASN A 162 -7.28 -5.66 -20.14
C ASN A 162 -6.20 -4.57 -20.29
N LEU A 163 -5.29 -4.51 -19.32
CA LEU A 163 -4.16 -3.58 -19.29
C LEU A 163 -2.86 -4.35 -19.19
N TYR A 164 -1.77 -3.73 -19.62
CA TYR A 164 -0.42 -4.24 -19.45
C TYR A 164 0.17 -3.66 -18.15
N LEU A 165 0.46 -4.53 -17.19
CA LEU A 165 1.15 -4.17 -15.95
C LEU A 165 2.62 -4.51 -16.07
N ALA A 166 3.50 -3.53 -16.09
CA ALA A 166 4.95 -3.72 -16.11
C ALA A 166 5.43 -4.12 -14.70
N ILE A 167 6.12 -5.25 -14.63
CA ILE A 167 6.63 -5.80 -13.37
C ILE A 167 8.06 -5.35 -13.16
N LYS A 168 8.30 -4.60 -12.08
CA LYS A 168 9.65 -4.18 -11.67
C LYS A 168 10.32 -5.28 -10.86
N SER A 169 11.49 -5.73 -11.32
CA SER A 169 12.32 -6.66 -10.55
C SER A 169 12.83 -5.98 -9.28
N GLY A 170 12.70 -6.67 -8.13
CA GLY A 170 13.19 -6.18 -6.84
C GLY A 170 12.34 -5.08 -6.17
N ASN A 171 11.29 -4.59 -6.83
CA ASN A 171 10.35 -3.62 -6.26
C ASN A 171 8.93 -3.84 -6.82
N VAL A 172 8.26 -4.86 -6.35
CA VAL A 172 6.90 -5.21 -6.80
C VAL A 172 5.89 -4.12 -6.48
N GLY A 173 6.11 -3.34 -5.42
CA GLY A 173 5.29 -2.18 -5.08
C GLY A 173 5.31 -1.10 -6.17
N GLY A 174 6.41 -0.96 -6.90
CA GLY A 174 6.53 0.00 -8.00
C GLY A 174 6.05 -0.52 -9.37
N ASN A 175 5.21 -1.55 -9.44
CA ASN A 175 4.61 -2.03 -10.69
C ASN A 175 3.64 -0.99 -11.24
N TYR A 176 3.70 -0.69 -12.53
CA TYR A 176 2.90 0.37 -13.14
C TYR A 176 2.20 -0.08 -14.43
N ILE A 177 1.10 0.59 -14.77
CA ILE A 177 0.38 0.34 -16.03
C ILE A 177 1.17 0.92 -17.20
N SER A 178 1.57 0.03 -18.12
CA SER A 178 2.31 0.38 -19.34
C SER A 178 1.35 0.56 -20.53
N LYS A 179 1.68 1.50 -21.42
CA LYS A 179 0.94 1.70 -22.67
C LYS A 179 1.11 0.51 -23.64
N ASN A 180 2.29 -0.10 -23.63
CA ASN A 180 2.67 -1.17 -24.55
C ASN A 180 3.12 -2.41 -23.78
N LYS A 181 2.97 -3.58 -24.40
CA LYS A 181 3.53 -4.82 -23.89
C LYS A 181 5.06 -4.74 -23.85
N GLN A 182 5.65 -5.08 -22.72
CA GLN A 182 7.10 -5.14 -22.50
C GLN A 182 7.51 -6.58 -22.14
N LYS A 183 8.83 -6.87 -22.06
CA LYS A 183 9.34 -8.21 -21.72
C LYS A 183 8.78 -8.74 -20.40
N ASN A 184 8.69 -7.90 -19.37
CA ASN A 184 8.20 -8.25 -18.05
C ASN A 184 6.82 -7.60 -17.80
N THR A 185 5.82 -8.05 -18.55
CA THR A 185 4.46 -7.51 -18.48
C THR A 185 3.46 -8.61 -18.13
N GLU A 186 2.60 -8.36 -17.17
CA GLU A 186 1.41 -9.15 -16.84
C GLU A 186 0.17 -8.49 -17.47
N ILE A 187 -0.74 -9.31 -18.02
CA ILE A 187 -2.04 -8.81 -18.46
C ILE A 187 -2.99 -8.86 -17.27
N VAL A 188 -3.53 -7.71 -16.89
CA VAL A 188 -4.44 -7.57 -15.77
C VAL A 188 -5.79 -7.01 -16.22
N LYS A 189 -6.87 -7.47 -15.58
CA LYS A 189 -8.21 -6.91 -15.80
C LYS A 189 -8.30 -5.54 -15.15
N SER A 190 -9.06 -4.64 -15.76
CA SER A 190 -9.40 -3.36 -15.15
C SER A 190 -10.90 -3.11 -15.11
N ASP A 191 -11.31 -2.21 -14.19
CA ASP A 191 -12.68 -1.71 -14.10
C ASP A 191 -12.65 -0.24 -13.63
N ILE A 192 -13.81 0.42 -13.66
CA ILE A 192 -13.96 1.80 -13.21
C ILE A 192 -14.35 1.86 -11.72
N LEU A 193 -13.85 2.86 -11.01
CA LEU A 193 -14.12 3.04 -9.59
C LEU A 193 -15.61 3.25 -9.28
N ASP A 194 -16.35 3.87 -10.20
CA ASP A 194 -17.78 4.12 -10.06
C ASP A 194 -18.61 2.86 -9.78
N ASN A 195 -18.16 1.68 -10.25
CA ASN A 195 -18.86 0.41 -10.03
C ASN A 195 -18.80 -0.09 -8.58
N TYR A 196 -17.93 0.45 -7.75
CA TYR A 196 -17.67 -0.02 -6.37
C TYR A 196 -18.09 0.97 -5.30
N THR A 197 -18.57 2.15 -5.68
CA THR A 197 -18.82 3.25 -4.75
C THR A 197 -20.29 3.66 -4.63
N HIS A 198 -21.24 2.86 -5.11
CA HIS A 198 -22.66 3.23 -5.19
C HIS A 198 -23.24 3.73 -3.87
N ASN A 199 -23.01 3.03 -2.77
CA ASN A 199 -23.55 3.32 -1.43
C ASN A 199 -22.60 4.16 -0.56
N LEU A 200 -21.54 4.72 -1.16
CA LEU A 200 -20.52 5.47 -0.45
C LEU A 200 -20.68 6.98 -0.68
N ASN A 201 -20.28 7.77 0.32
CA ASN A 201 -20.31 9.23 0.28
C ASN A 201 -19.22 9.85 1.17
N LYS A 202 -19.10 11.18 1.15
CA LYS A 202 -18.07 11.92 1.89
C LYS A 202 -18.07 11.72 3.42
N ASN A 203 -19.19 11.31 3.99
CA ASN A 203 -19.34 11.16 5.45
C ASN A 203 -19.03 9.75 5.95
N ASN A 204 -19.06 8.74 5.04
CA ASN A 204 -18.91 7.33 5.39
C ASN A 204 -17.77 6.63 4.66
N SER A 205 -16.89 7.36 3.98
CA SER A 205 -15.85 6.73 3.16
C SER A 205 -14.59 7.58 3.04
N LEU A 206 -13.48 6.90 2.79
CA LEU A 206 -12.19 7.46 2.41
C LEU A 206 -11.61 6.62 1.28
N ILE A 207 -11.06 7.25 0.26
CA ILE A 207 -10.28 6.59 -0.80
C ILE A 207 -8.81 6.81 -0.50
N PHE A 208 -8.05 5.72 -0.47
CA PHE A 208 -6.59 5.72 -0.37
C PHE A 208 -6.04 5.03 -1.62
N MET A 209 -5.28 5.75 -2.42
CA MET A 209 -4.86 5.34 -3.75
C MET A 209 -3.35 5.52 -3.89
N ASP A 210 -2.71 4.43 -4.30
CA ASP A 210 -1.30 4.33 -4.68
C ASP A 210 -1.25 3.46 -5.93
N ALA A 211 -1.14 4.09 -7.09
CA ALA A 211 -1.29 3.43 -8.39
C ALA A 211 -0.13 3.75 -9.36
N GLU A 212 1.01 4.21 -8.81
CA GLU A 212 2.27 4.38 -9.53
C GLU A 212 2.12 5.18 -10.83
N GLY A 213 1.48 6.36 -10.73
CA GLY A 213 1.27 7.30 -11.83
C GLY A 213 0.01 7.03 -12.67
N HIS A 214 -0.82 6.04 -12.30
CA HIS A 214 -2.07 5.74 -13.00
C HIS A 214 -3.29 6.53 -12.48
N GLU A 215 -3.12 7.33 -11.43
CA GLU A 215 -4.16 8.11 -10.73
C GLU A 215 -5.00 8.98 -11.69
N PRO A 216 -4.42 9.69 -12.68
CA PRO A 216 -5.22 10.48 -13.63
C PRO A 216 -6.21 9.63 -14.43
N ASN A 217 -5.85 8.40 -14.79
CA ASN A 217 -6.76 7.48 -15.48
C ASN A 217 -7.86 6.97 -14.55
N ILE A 218 -7.54 6.73 -13.28
CA ILE A 218 -8.53 6.35 -12.28
C ILE A 218 -9.56 7.46 -12.11
N PHE A 219 -9.14 8.72 -12.05
CA PHE A 219 -10.06 9.87 -11.96
C PHE A 219 -10.99 9.99 -13.17
N LEU A 220 -10.51 9.65 -14.38
CA LEU A 220 -11.37 9.62 -15.57
C LEU A 220 -12.47 8.55 -15.49
N GLY A 221 -12.23 7.45 -14.81
CA GLY A 221 -13.20 6.37 -14.56
C GLY A 221 -14.06 6.57 -13.30
N ALA A 222 -13.83 7.65 -12.54
CA ALA A 222 -14.46 7.91 -11.25
C ALA A 222 -15.46 9.08 -11.26
N LYS A 223 -16.08 9.36 -12.40
CA LYS A 223 -16.91 10.57 -12.60
C LYS A 223 -18.06 10.71 -11.59
N LYS A 224 -18.75 9.61 -11.27
CA LYS A 224 -19.83 9.59 -10.27
C LYS A 224 -19.27 9.66 -8.86
N THR A 225 -18.18 8.96 -8.59
CA THR A 225 -17.47 8.95 -7.31
C THR A 225 -16.96 10.33 -6.93
N LEU A 226 -16.33 11.06 -7.87
CA LEU A 226 -15.82 12.42 -7.64
C LEU A 226 -16.93 13.40 -7.24
N LYS A 227 -18.13 13.29 -7.86
CA LYS A 227 -19.30 14.13 -7.49
C LYS A 227 -19.76 13.92 -6.05
N LYS A 228 -19.47 12.75 -5.46
CA LYS A 228 -19.81 12.45 -4.05
C LYS A 228 -18.86 13.13 -3.06
N LYS A 229 -17.76 13.72 -3.54
CA LYS A 229 -16.75 14.45 -2.74
C LYS A 229 -16.21 13.60 -1.58
N ILE A 230 -16.03 12.30 -1.81
CA ILE A 230 -15.36 11.41 -0.86
C ILE A 230 -13.92 11.89 -0.71
N PRO A 231 -13.38 12.13 0.49
CA PRO A 231 -11.97 12.48 0.66
C PRO A 231 -11.07 11.45 -0.03
N ILE A 232 -10.05 11.91 -0.76
CA ILE A 232 -9.13 11.04 -1.49
C ILE A 232 -7.70 11.35 -1.04
N VAL A 233 -6.97 10.32 -0.62
CA VAL A 233 -5.51 10.34 -0.56
C VAL A 233 -4.99 9.66 -1.81
N PHE A 234 -4.02 10.27 -2.46
CA PHE A 234 -3.36 9.65 -3.61
C PHE A 234 -1.89 10.03 -3.66
N GLU A 235 -1.07 9.10 -4.18
CA GLU A 235 0.33 9.38 -4.47
C GLU A 235 0.41 10.36 -5.65
N PHE A 236 1.19 11.42 -5.46
CA PHE A 236 1.45 12.42 -6.49
C PHE A 236 2.92 12.33 -6.88
N TYR A 237 3.18 11.66 -8.01
CA TYR A 237 4.49 11.44 -8.58
C TYR A 237 4.60 12.14 -9.95
N PRO A 238 5.01 13.42 -9.99
CA PRO A 238 4.98 14.22 -11.22
C PRO A 238 5.70 13.59 -12.41
N ASN A 239 6.82 12.92 -12.18
CA ASN A 239 7.63 12.33 -13.24
C ASN A 239 7.01 11.07 -13.87
N LEU A 240 6.03 10.43 -13.21
CA LEU A 240 5.28 9.30 -13.77
C LEU A 240 4.02 9.75 -14.53
N LEU A 241 3.62 11.02 -14.43
CA LEU A 241 2.44 11.55 -15.08
C LEU A 241 2.71 11.80 -16.57
N ASP A 242 1.75 11.47 -17.41
CA ASP A 242 1.85 11.79 -18.85
C ASP A 242 1.64 13.28 -19.12
N LYS A 243 2.00 13.74 -20.34
CA LYS A 243 1.92 15.15 -20.74
C LYS A 243 0.52 15.77 -20.59
N ASN A 244 -0.53 14.96 -20.56
CA ASN A 244 -1.93 15.40 -20.50
C ASN A 244 -2.55 15.26 -19.09
N TRP A 245 -1.76 14.94 -18.08
CA TRP A 245 -2.27 14.66 -16.73
C TRP A 245 -3.10 15.81 -16.15
N ILE A 246 -2.74 17.08 -16.40
CA ILE A 246 -3.48 18.25 -15.92
C ILE A 246 -4.92 18.23 -16.43
N LYS A 247 -5.13 17.91 -17.73
CA LYS A 247 -6.47 17.80 -18.32
C LYS A 247 -7.30 16.71 -17.65
N ASN A 248 -6.66 15.61 -17.28
CA ASN A 248 -7.31 14.50 -16.58
C ASN A 248 -7.72 14.88 -15.15
N PHE A 249 -7.11 15.92 -14.56
CA PHE A 249 -7.47 16.48 -13.26
C PHE A 249 -8.61 17.50 -13.29
N ASP A 250 -9.09 17.94 -14.46
CA ASP A 250 -10.16 18.95 -14.55
C ASP A 250 -11.42 18.58 -13.76
N LEU A 251 -11.83 17.28 -13.79
CA LEU A 251 -12.95 16.79 -13.01
C LEU A 251 -12.67 16.81 -11.49
N VAL A 252 -11.42 16.59 -11.10
CA VAL A 252 -11.00 16.61 -9.71
C VAL A 252 -11.04 18.05 -9.20
N PHE A 253 -10.47 19.01 -9.93
CA PHE A 253 -10.51 20.44 -9.58
C PHE A 253 -11.94 21.00 -9.45
N LYS A 254 -12.89 20.51 -10.27
CA LYS A 254 -14.30 20.91 -10.19
C LYS A 254 -14.99 20.44 -8.90
N ASN A 255 -14.57 19.31 -8.33
CA ASN A 255 -15.25 18.68 -7.20
C ASN A 255 -14.57 18.92 -5.85
N TYR A 256 -13.24 19.12 -5.84
CA TYR A 256 -12.43 19.29 -4.62
C TYR A 256 -11.87 20.72 -4.56
N LYS A 257 -11.90 21.31 -3.37
CA LYS A 257 -11.52 22.71 -3.19
C LYS A 257 -10.16 22.89 -2.51
N PHE A 258 -9.74 21.91 -1.74
CA PHE A 258 -8.54 22.00 -0.92
C PHE A 258 -7.73 20.71 -0.98
N PHE A 259 -6.42 20.85 -0.75
CA PHE A 259 -5.53 19.72 -0.54
C PHE A 259 -4.59 19.95 0.65
N TYR A 260 -4.03 18.86 1.14
CA TYR A 260 -2.92 18.83 2.09
C TYR A 260 -1.80 17.98 1.49
N ASP A 261 -0.57 18.50 1.53
CA ASP A 261 0.64 17.74 1.25
C ASP A 261 1.02 16.96 2.52
N LEU A 262 0.78 15.64 2.51
CA LEU A 262 0.91 14.77 3.70
C LEU A 262 2.37 14.44 4.04
N ARG A 263 3.31 14.55 3.12
CA ARG A 263 4.76 14.40 3.39
C ARG A 263 5.41 15.74 3.72
N GLY A 264 4.77 16.85 3.35
CA GLY A 264 5.20 18.21 3.66
C GLY A 264 4.66 18.75 4.98
N LYS A 265 4.42 20.06 5.00
CA LYS A 265 3.99 20.81 6.21
C LYS A 265 2.52 20.58 6.61
N ASN A 266 1.75 19.78 5.91
CA ASN A 266 0.29 19.56 6.11
C ASN A 266 -0.53 20.84 6.13
N LYS A 267 -0.10 21.86 5.42
CA LYS A 267 -0.85 23.09 5.28
C LYS A 267 -2.01 22.88 4.32
N LYS A 268 -3.19 23.40 4.67
CA LYS A 268 -4.36 23.41 3.81
C LYS A 268 -4.17 24.44 2.70
N GLU A 269 -4.19 24.01 1.46
CA GLU A 269 -4.02 24.86 0.29
C GLU A 269 -5.21 24.71 -0.66
N LYS A 270 -5.49 25.75 -1.50
CA LYS A 270 -6.51 25.65 -2.55
C LYS A 270 -6.08 24.63 -3.60
N PHE A 271 -6.97 23.69 -3.94
CA PHE A 271 -6.73 22.70 -4.96
C PHE A 271 -7.08 23.25 -6.34
N ASN A 272 -6.07 23.68 -7.05
CA ASN A 272 -6.18 24.23 -8.41
C ASN A 272 -4.89 23.96 -9.19
N LYS A 273 -4.96 24.15 -10.51
CA LYS A 273 -3.83 23.94 -11.43
C LYS A 273 -2.57 24.71 -11.02
N LYS A 274 -2.71 26.01 -10.65
CA LYS A 274 -1.57 26.87 -10.27
C LYS A 274 -0.81 26.29 -9.06
N ASN A 275 -1.52 25.94 -8.00
CA ASN A 275 -0.91 25.43 -6.77
C ASN A 275 -0.34 24.02 -6.95
N LEU A 276 -0.98 23.21 -7.79
CA LEU A 276 -0.47 21.86 -8.08
C LEU A 276 0.81 21.91 -8.92
N ILE A 277 0.91 22.83 -9.90
CA ILE A 277 2.14 23.06 -10.67
C ILE A 277 3.25 23.60 -9.75
N ALA A 278 2.95 24.52 -8.86
CA ALA A 278 3.94 25.02 -7.89
C ALA A 278 4.46 23.92 -6.95
N LEU A 279 3.61 22.93 -6.63
CA LEU A 279 4.02 21.79 -5.83
C LEU A 279 5.02 20.88 -6.58
N ILE A 280 4.94 20.77 -7.91
CA ILE A 280 5.87 19.93 -8.70
C ILE A 280 7.33 20.34 -8.48
N SER A 281 7.64 21.63 -8.59
CA SER A 281 9.01 22.11 -8.38
C SER A 281 9.53 21.79 -6.98
N LYS A 282 8.63 21.78 -5.98
CA LYS A 282 8.96 21.46 -4.61
C LYS A 282 9.13 19.94 -4.40
N VAL A 283 8.30 19.12 -5.04
CA VAL A 283 8.37 17.65 -4.97
C VAL A 283 9.64 17.15 -5.66
N ASN A 284 9.99 17.70 -6.81
CA ASN A 284 11.19 17.32 -7.55
C ASN A 284 12.52 17.65 -6.80
N SER A 285 12.46 18.46 -5.75
CA SER A 285 13.61 18.73 -4.86
C SER A 285 13.73 17.75 -3.70
N ILE A 286 12.80 16.80 -3.54
CA ILE A 286 12.76 15.81 -2.45
C ILE A 286 13.28 14.47 -2.95
N GLU A 287 14.04 13.78 -2.11
CA GLU A 287 14.44 12.40 -2.38
C GLU A 287 13.21 11.52 -2.60
N GLY A 288 13.16 10.79 -3.73
CA GLY A 288 12.02 9.98 -4.14
C GLY A 288 11.01 10.69 -5.04
N GLU A 289 11.11 12.03 -5.22
CA GLU A 289 10.35 12.82 -6.19
C GLU A 289 8.82 12.60 -6.19
N HIS A 290 8.25 12.27 -5.04
CA HIS A 290 6.80 12.08 -4.87
C HIS A 290 6.30 12.63 -3.53
N THR A 291 5.01 12.84 -3.43
CA THR A 291 4.31 13.13 -2.16
C THR A 291 2.92 12.51 -2.16
N ASP A 292 2.28 12.44 -0.98
CA ASP A 292 0.89 12.04 -0.85
C ASP A 292 0.00 13.26 -0.66
N LEU A 293 -1.06 13.37 -1.45
CA LEU A 293 -2.03 14.45 -1.37
C LEU A 293 -3.37 13.96 -0.81
N LEU A 294 -3.84 14.62 0.24
CA LEU A 294 -5.24 14.49 0.66
C LEU A 294 -6.05 15.63 0.02
N ILE A 295 -7.02 15.30 -0.81
CA ILE A 295 -7.97 16.26 -1.39
C ILE A 295 -9.35 16.17 -0.73
N ILE A 296 -9.96 17.34 -0.47
CA ILE A 296 -11.27 17.49 0.20
C ILE A 296 -12.13 18.59 -0.43
#